data_775cacfd0e311794a34b79653efb8d6d
#
_entry.id   775cacfd0e311794a34b79653efb8d6d
#
_cell.length_a   1.000
_cell.length_b   1.000
_cell.length_c   1.000
_cell.angle_alpha   90.00
_cell.angle_beta   90.00
_cell.angle_gamma   90.00
#
_symmetry.space_group_name_H-M   'P 1'
#
loop_
_entity.id
_entity.type
_entity.pdbx_description
1 polymer ?
#
loop_
_entity_poly.entity_id
_entity_poly.type
_entity_poly.pdbx_seq_one_letter_code
_entity_poly.pdbx_strand_id
1 'polypeptide(L)'
;EYGEDFPYEQIYAEKRKLAAAYIEEHGVPAKPGLHDCLAYAQSRHICCAVASSTPLVRIRQYLEQLAVLPYFELIQSGEEIERGKPFPDIFLTVCSKLGTEPANAIVLEDSANGLRAAAAAAIPSVWIPDMVDIPADVKKTVWKELHSLLEVPAALEELR
;
A
#
# COMPACT_ATOMS: atom_id res chain seq x y z
N GLU A 1 -21.51 5.07 14.29
CA GLU A 1 -20.70 4.21 15.20
C GLU A 1 -21.57 3.04 15.61
N TYR A 2 -21.01 1.86 15.63
CA TYR A 2 -21.70 0.61 15.97
C TYR A 2 -21.45 0.36 17.47
N GLY A 3 -22.50 -0.09 18.21
CA GLY A 3 -22.39 -0.35 19.64
C GLY A 3 -21.49 -1.54 20.00
N GLU A 4 -21.27 -1.77 21.31
CA GLU A 4 -20.39 -2.84 21.83
C GLU A 4 -20.81 -4.24 21.39
N ASP A 5 -22.11 -4.46 21.11
CA ASP A 5 -22.66 -5.74 20.67
C ASP A 5 -22.51 -5.98 19.14
N PHE A 6 -21.86 -5.08 18.41
CA PHE A 6 -21.70 -5.24 16.98
C PHE A 6 -20.72 -6.38 16.65
N PRO A 7 -21.13 -7.40 15.84
CA PRO A 7 -20.36 -8.62 15.65
C PRO A 7 -19.17 -8.41 14.68
N TYR A 8 -18.24 -7.54 15.06
CA TYR A 8 -17.09 -7.14 14.26
C TYR A 8 -16.26 -8.31 13.74
N GLU A 9 -15.92 -9.24 14.64
CA GLU A 9 -15.07 -10.39 14.30
C GLU A 9 -15.76 -11.32 13.29
N GLN A 10 -17.06 -11.53 13.43
CA GLN A 10 -17.82 -12.40 12.52
C GLN A 10 -17.93 -11.78 11.12
N ILE A 11 -18.25 -10.49 11.07
CA ILE A 11 -18.34 -9.74 9.79
C ILE A 11 -16.99 -9.69 9.11
N TYR A 12 -15.92 -9.46 9.87
CA TYR A 12 -14.56 -9.40 9.34
C TYR A 12 -14.10 -10.78 8.81
N ALA A 13 -14.41 -11.85 9.52
CA ALA A 13 -14.14 -13.21 9.08
C ALA A 13 -14.89 -13.57 7.78
N GLU A 14 -16.17 -13.23 7.69
CA GLU A 14 -16.98 -13.47 6.48
C GLU A 14 -16.50 -12.64 5.29
N LYS A 15 -16.19 -11.35 5.49
CA LYS A 15 -15.57 -10.51 4.47
C LYS A 15 -14.29 -11.13 3.92
N ARG A 16 -13.40 -11.63 4.80
CA ARG A 16 -12.13 -12.28 4.38
C ARG A 16 -12.40 -13.56 3.57
N LYS A 17 -13.38 -14.34 3.95
CA LYS A 17 -13.78 -15.57 3.26
C LYS A 17 -14.34 -15.27 1.87
N LEU A 18 -15.25 -14.29 1.76
CA LEU A 18 -15.83 -13.87 0.48
C LEU A 18 -14.75 -13.29 -0.47
N ALA A 19 -13.87 -12.46 0.05
CA ALA A 19 -12.76 -11.92 -0.74
C ALA A 19 -11.80 -13.02 -1.23
N ALA A 20 -11.50 -14.01 -0.39
CA ALA A 20 -10.67 -15.14 -0.78
C ALA A 20 -11.31 -15.98 -1.88
N ALA A 21 -12.60 -16.30 -1.75
CA ALA A 21 -13.36 -17.04 -2.77
C ALA A 21 -13.41 -16.28 -4.10
N TYR A 22 -13.65 -14.96 -4.05
CA TYR A 22 -13.64 -14.13 -5.25
C TYR A 22 -12.30 -14.17 -5.97
N ILE A 23 -11.19 -14.04 -5.22
CA ILE A 23 -9.84 -14.06 -5.80
C ILE A 23 -9.50 -15.45 -6.35
N GLU A 24 -9.96 -16.52 -5.70
CA GLU A 24 -9.77 -17.88 -6.20
C GLU A 24 -10.47 -18.10 -7.54
N GLU A 25 -11.67 -17.54 -7.72
CA GLU A 25 -12.48 -17.70 -8.92
C GLU A 25 -12.03 -16.77 -10.06
N HIS A 26 -11.66 -15.51 -9.74
CA HIS A 26 -11.44 -14.45 -10.73
C HIS A 26 -9.98 -13.97 -10.83
N GLY A 27 -9.10 -14.45 -9.94
CA GLY A 27 -7.73 -13.92 -9.81
C GLY A 27 -7.66 -12.59 -9.06
N VAL A 28 -6.46 -12.13 -8.82
CA VAL A 28 -6.20 -10.83 -8.19
C VAL A 28 -6.39 -9.70 -9.22
N PRO A 29 -7.31 -8.74 -8.99
CA PRO A 29 -7.46 -7.62 -9.90
C PRO A 29 -6.25 -6.68 -9.84
N ALA A 30 -5.60 -6.45 -10.98
CA ALA A 30 -4.53 -5.47 -11.07
C ALA A 30 -5.10 -4.05 -11.17
N LYS A 31 -4.51 -3.10 -10.44
CA LYS A 31 -4.81 -1.68 -10.67
C LYS A 31 -4.26 -1.23 -12.02
N PRO A 32 -5.00 -0.37 -12.76
CA PRO A 32 -4.52 0.19 -14.03
C PRO A 32 -3.14 0.86 -13.87
N GLY A 33 -2.20 0.51 -14.74
CA GLY A 33 -0.84 1.05 -14.73
C GLY A 33 0.14 0.36 -13.78
N LEU A 34 -0.25 -0.75 -13.11
CA LEU A 34 0.65 -1.46 -12.20
C LEU A 34 1.98 -1.85 -12.88
N HIS A 35 1.91 -2.52 -14.02
CA HIS A 35 3.10 -2.97 -14.74
C HIS A 35 3.91 -1.79 -15.30
N ASP A 36 3.25 -0.76 -15.83
CA ASP A 36 3.92 0.43 -16.37
C ASP A 36 4.68 1.19 -15.28
N CYS A 37 4.05 1.37 -14.10
CA CYS A 37 4.67 1.99 -12.95
C CYS A 37 5.90 1.21 -12.45
N LEU A 38 5.80 -0.10 -12.33
CA LEU A 38 6.91 -0.95 -11.89
C LEU A 38 8.04 -1.02 -12.94
N ALA A 39 7.72 -1.10 -14.23
CA ALA A 39 8.70 -1.06 -15.31
C ALA A 39 9.44 0.29 -15.34
N TYR A 40 8.73 1.39 -15.12
CA TYR A 40 9.34 2.71 -14.96
C TYR A 40 10.30 2.72 -13.78
N ALA A 41 9.86 2.30 -12.59
CA ALA A 41 10.70 2.25 -11.40
C ALA A 41 12.00 1.46 -11.65
N GLN A 42 11.88 0.28 -12.27
CA GLN A 42 13.02 -0.56 -12.63
C GLN A 42 13.97 0.16 -13.60
N SER A 43 13.45 0.82 -14.65
CA SER A 43 14.25 1.56 -15.63
C SER A 43 15.03 2.73 -15.02
N ARG A 44 14.56 3.23 -13.89
CA ARG A 44 15.14 4.36 -13.14
C ARG A 44 15.95 3.91 -11.92
N HIS A 45 16.11 2.60 -11.73
CA HIS A 45 16.78 2.01 -10.56
C HIS A 45 16.17 2.46 -9.22
N ILE A 46 14.84 2.64 -9.18
CA ILE A 46 14.09 2.96 -7.98
C ILE A 46 13.78 1.64 -7.26
N CYS A 47 14.26 1.51 -6.03
CA CYS A 47 13.96 0.38 -5.16
C CYS A 47 12.45 0.36 -4.81
N CYS A 48 11.79 -0.77 -5.02
CA CYS A 48 10.38 -0.95 -4.71
C CYS A 48 10.18 -1.92 -3.54
N ALA A 49 9.25 -1.60 -2.65
CA ALA A 49 8.85 -2.47 -1.56
C ALA A 49 7.33 -2.51 -1.39
N VAL A 50 6.84 -3.61 -0.83
CA VAL A 50 5.44 -3.73 -0.40
C VAL A 50 5.36 -3.63 1.12
N ALA A 51 4.48 -2.75 1.62
CA ALA A 51 4.13 -2.60 3.03
C ALA A 51 2.61 -2.77 3.21
N SER A 52 2.17 -3.93 3.66
CA SER A 52 0.75 -4.29 3.71
C SER A 52 0.34 -4.87 5.06
N SER A 53 -0.89 -4.58 5.50
CA SER A 53 -1.51 -5.22 6.68
C SER A 53 -1.97 -6.65 6.41
N THR A 54 -1.83 -7.14 5.19
CA THR A 54 -2.17 -8.51 4.77
C THR A 54 -1.10 -9.51 5.23
N PRO A 55 -1.45 -10.75 5.57
CA PRO A 55 -0.50 -11.82 5.88
C PRO A 55 0.54 -12.04 4.77
N LEU A 56 1.82 -12.25 5.15
CA LEU A 56 2.94 -12.34 4.22
C LEU A 56 2.73 -13.38 3.12
N VAL A 57 2.24 -14.56 3.49
CA VAL A 57 1.96 -15.65 2.53
C VAL A 57 0.98 -15.19 1.45
N ARG A 58 -0.06 -14.47 1.83
CA ARG A 58 -1.08 -13.97 0.91
C ARG A 58 -0.55 -12.84 0.01
N ILE A 59 0.26 -11.94 0.56
CA ILE A 59 0.92 -10.90 -0.25
C ILE A 59 1.74 -11.55 -1.36
N ARG A 60 2.57 -12.54 -1.03
CA ARG A 60 3.39 -13.26 -2.01
C ARG A 60 2.55 -13.92 -3.10
N GLN A 61 1.51 -14.65 -2.72
CA GLN A 61 0.59 -15.28 -3.67
C GLN A 61 -0.02 -14.27 -4.64
N TYR A 62 -0.44 -13.10 -4.16
CA TYR A 62 -1.01 -12.05 -5.00
C TYR A 62 0.02 -11.47 -5.97
N LEU A 63 1.22 -11.18 -5.50
CA LEU A 63 2.29 -10.64 -6.35
C LEU A 63 2.75 -11.66 -7.40
N GLU A 64 2.75 -12.97 -7.08
CA GLU A 64 3.04 -14.05 -8.03
C GLU A 64 1.95 -14.16 -9.09
N GLN A 65 0.67 -14.15 -8.71
CA GLN A 65 -0.46 -14.18 -9.65
C GLN A 65 -0.44 -12.99 -10.61
N LEU A 66 -0.04 -11.82 -10.12
CA LEU A 66 0.11 -10.61 -10.94
C LEU A 66 1.41 -10.57 -11.75
N ALA A 67 2.30 -11.56 -11.58
CA ALA A 67 3.63 -11.61 -12.19
C ALA A 67 4.51 -10.38 -11.87
N VAL A 68 4.34 -9.79 -10.69
CA VAL A 68 5.08 -8.57 -10.27
C VAL A 68 6.03 -8.80 -9.09
N LEU A 69 6.05 -9.99 -8.51
CA LEU A 69 6.92 -10.30 -7.37
C LEU A 69 8.39 -9.90 -7.58
N PRO A 70 9.01 -10.12 -8.76
CA PRO A 70 10.43 -9.80 -8.98
C PRO A 70 10.76 -8.30 -8.98
N TYR A 71 9.78 -7.41 -9.01
CA TYR A 71 10.01 -5.96 -8.94
C TYR A 71 10.26 -5.45 -7.53
N PHE A 72 9.97 -6.25 -6.49
CA PHE A 72 10.04 -5.81 -5.10
C PHE A 72 11.25 -6.42 -4.39
N GLU A 73 12.11 -5.55 -3.86
CA GLU A 73 13.28 -5.95 -3.07
C GLU A 73 12.90 -6.38 -1.65
N LEU A 74 11.78 -5.85 -1.14
CA LEU A 74 11.29 -6.16 0.20
C LEU A 74 9.76 -6.28 0.22
N ILE A 75 9.27 -7.26 0.97
CA ILE A 75 7.85 -7.40 1.30
C ILE A 75 7.74 -7.40 2.82
N GLN A 76 7.07 -6.40 3.37
CA GLN A 76 6.81 -6.26 4.79
C GLN A 76 5.34 -6.47 5.09
N SER A 77 5.02 -7.50 5.87
CA SER A 77 3.68 -7.75 6.40
C SER A 77 3.48 -6.99 7.72
N GLY A 78 2.25 -6.53 7.94
CA GLY A 78 1.83 -5.97 9.22
C GLY A 78 1.79 -6.99 10.36
N GLU A 79 1.79 -8.30 10.07
CA GLU A 79 1.88 -9.35 11.10
C GLU A 79 3.21 -9.32 11.86
N GLU A 80 4.25 -8.75 11.27
CA GLU A 80 5.59 -8.63 11.86
C GLU A 80 5.81 -7.28 12.55
N ILE A 81 4.77 -6.45 12.64
CA ILE A 81 4.83 -5.08 13.15
C ILE A 81 4.01 -4.96 14.42
N GLU A 82 4.60 -4.36 15.45
CA GLU A 82 3.96 -4.21 16.76
C GLU A 82 2.70 -3.34 16.68
N ARG A 83 2.78 -2.20 16.00
CA ARG A 83 1.67 -1.26 15.84
C ARG A 83 1.34 -1.09 14.36
N GLY A 84 0.19 -1.65 13.95
CA GLY A 84 -0.29 -1.53 12.57
C GLY A 84 -0.65 -0.09 12.18
N LYS A 85 -0.90 0.15 10.88
CA LYS A 85 -1.40 1.43 10.37
C LYS A 85 -2.65 1.87 11.18
N PRO A 86 -2.75 3.09 11.66
CA PRO A 86 -2.08 4.33 11.21
C PRO A 86 -0.73 4.65 11.88
N PHE A 87 -0.15 3.78 12.69
CA PHE A 87 1.19 4.00 13.24
C PHE A 87 2.25 3.86 12.13
N PRO A 88 3.38 4.60 12.22
CA PRO A 88 4.39 4.68 11.17
C PRO A 88 5.28 3.43 11.04
N ASP A 89 5.17 2.51 11.99
CA ASP A 89 6.12 1.43 12.26
C ASP A 89 6.42 0.58 11.01
N ILE A 90 5.41 0.24 10.22
CA ILE A 90 5.61 -0.57 9.00
C ILE A 90 6.49 0.14 7.97
N PHE A 91 6.28 1.44 7.73
CA PHE A 91 7.06 2.20 6.77
C PHE A 91 8.47 2.48 7.26
N LEU A 92 8.63 2.83 8.55
CA LEU A 92 9.94 3.01 9.17
C LEU A 92 10.76 1.71 9.15
N THR A 93 10.10 0.56 9.38
CA THR A 93 10.73 -0.77 9.26
C THR A 93 11.23 -1.03 7.84
N VAL A 94 10.40 -0.71 6.83
CA VAL A 94 10.80 -0.85 5.41
C VAL A 94 12.00 0.05 5.11
N CYS A 95 11.95 1.32 5.48
CA CYS A 95 13.06 2.25 5.28
C CYS A 95 14.35 1.76 5.94
N SER A 96 14.27 1.30 7.18
CA SER A 96 15.42 0.73 7.92
C SER A 96 16.01 -0.50 7.24
N LYS A 97 15.16 -1.45 6.82
CA LYS A 97 15.62 -2.68 6.15
C LYS A 97 16.27 -2.41 4.79
N LEU A 98 15.83 -1.36 4.09
CA LEU A 98 16.39 -0.95 2.79
C LEU A 98 17.54 0.05 2.91
N GLY A 99 17.89 0.51 4.12
CA GLY A 99 18.92 1.53 4.34
C GLY A 99 18.58 2.88 3.71
N THR A 100 17.28 3.23 3.65
CA THR A 100 16.77 4.46 3.04
C THR A 100 16.20 5.37 4.11
N GLU A 101 16.56 6.66 4.06
CA GLU A 101 15.93 7.66 4.92
C GLU A 101 14.48 7.90 4.51
N PRO A 102 13.53 8.14 5.45
CA PRO A 102 12.14 8.43 5.14
C PRO A 102 11.95 9.56 4.12
N ALA A 103 12.75 10.60 4.17
CA ALA A 103 12.71 11.73 3.24
C ALA A 103 13.07 11.35 1.80
N ASN A 104 13.74 10.22 1.59
CA ASN A 104 14.13 9.70 0.28
C ASN A 104 13.18 8.58 -0.22
N ALA A 105 12.09 8.36 0.48
CA ALA A 105 11.05 7.41 0.11
C ALA A 105 9.77 8.12 -0.31
N ILE A 106 8.90 7.41 -1.01
CA ILE A 106 7.53 7.84 -1.31
C ILE A 106 6.58 6.65 -1.10
N VAL A 107 5.42 6.93 -0.54
CA VAL A 107 4.37 5.93 -0.32
C VAL A 107 3.25 6.14 -1.33
N LEU A 108 2.87 5.09 -2.06
CA LEU A 108 1.66 5.03 -2.86
C LEU A 108 0.60 4.30 -2.05
N GLU A 109 -0.53 4.93 -1.76
CA GLU A 109 -1.52 4.40 -0.81
C GLU A 109 -2.94 4.81 -1.19
N ASP A 110 -3.93 3.98 -0.87
CA ASP A 110 -5.35 4.20 -1.12
C ASP A 110 -6.15 4.49 0.16
N SER A 111 -5.64 4.08 1.31
CA SER A 111 -6.38 4.11 2.58
C SER A 111 -6.00 5.28 3.48
N ALA A 112 -6.99 5.81 4.22
CA ALA A 112 -6.74 6.85 5.22
C ALA A 112 -5.72 6.43 6.29
N ASN A 113 -5.75 5.18 6.74
CA ASN A 113 -4.81 4.70 7.76
C ASN A 113 -3.38 4.57 7.22
N GLY A 114 -3.22 4.15 5.96
CA GLY A 114 -1.91 4.10 5.32
C GLY A 114 -1.32 5.49 5.11
N LEU A 115 -2.12 6.45 4.66
CA LEU A 115 -1.69 7.84 4.49
C LEU A 115 -1.32 8.50 5.83
N ARG A 116 -2.09 8.24 6.90
CA ARG A 116 -1.72 8.70 8.26
C ARG A 116 -0.40 8.08 8.73
N ALA A 117 -0.18 6.80 8.44
CA ALA A 117 1.08 6.12 8.77
C ALA A 117 2.27 6.73 8.00
N ALA A 118 2.10 7.04 6.71
CA ALA A 118 3.13 7.70 5.91
C ALA A 118 3.45 9.10 6.45
N ALA A 119 2.42 9.90 6.76
CA ALA A 119 2.58 11.22 7.37
C ALA A 119 3.30 11.15 8.73
N ALA A 120 2.92 10.19 9.59
CA ALA A 120 3.58 9.96 10.88
C ALA A 120 5.04 9.49 10.74
N ALA A 121 5.37 8.82 9.64
CA ALA A 121 6.74 8.44 9.29
C ALA A 121 7.55 9.57 8.64
N ALA A 122 6.96 10.74 8.41
CA ALA A 122 7.52 11.85 7.64
C ALA A 122 7.92 11.45 6.19
N ILE A 123 7.18 10.53 5.58
CA ILE A 123 7.35 10.09 4.20
C ILE A 123 6.32 10.78 3.31
N PRO A 124 6.72 11.48 2.23
CA PRO A 124 5.79 11.97 1.23
C PRO A 124 4.89 10.84 0.70
N SER A 125 3.61 11.12 0.54
CA SER A 125 2.67 10.11 0.05
C SER A 125 1.85 10.61 -1.13
N VAL A 126 1.54 9.68 -2.03
CA VAL A 126 0.59 9.85 -3.12
C VAL A 126 -0.66 9.09 -2.75
N TRP A 127 -1.79 9.76 -2.78
CA TRP A 127 -3.08 9.11 -2.65
C TRP A 127 -3.60 8.69 -4.04
N ILE A 128 -3.87 7.40 -4.18
CA ILE A 128 -4.50 6.83 -5.39
C ILE A 128 -5.84 6.24 -4.96
N PRO A 129 -6.96 6.94 -5.19
CA PRO A 129 -8.28 6.52 -4.74
C PRO A 129 -8.66 5.11 -5.20
N ASP A 130 -9.32 4.38 -4.33
CA ASP A 130 -9.95 3.10 -4.64
C ASP A 130 -11.46 3.15 -4.33
N MET A 131 -11.93 2.32 -3.42
CA MET A 131 -13.36 2.15 -3.12
C MET A 131 -13.91 3.21 -2.16
N VAL A 132 -13.04 3.82 -1.34
CA VAL A 132 -13.45 4.72 -0.25
C VAL A 132 -12.69 6.03 -0.34
N ASP A 133 -13.43 7.15 -0.25
CA ASP A 133 -12.83 8.46 -0.10
C ASP A 133 -12.19 8.63 1.29
N ILE A 134 -11.18 9.46 1.39
CA ILE A 134 -10.47 9.72 2.64
C ILE A 134 -10.93 11.02 3.29
N PRO A 135 -10.83 11.14 4.64
CA PRO A 135 -11.18 12.36 5.35
C PRO A 135 -10.37 13.58 4.88
N ALA A 136 -11.00 14.76 4.93
CA ALA A 136 -10.39 16.00 4.46
C ALA A 136 -9.09 16.41 5.22
N ASP A 137 -8.97 16.01 6.49
CA ASP A 137 -7.73 16.18 7.27
C ASP A 137 -6.59 15.35 6.70
N VAL A 138 -6.88 14.12 6.24
CA VAL A 138 -5.88 13.23 5.62
C VAL A 138 -5.47 13.74 4.24
N LYS A 139 -6.43 14.24 3.44
CA LYS A 139 -6.13 14.84 2.12
C LYS A 139 -5.08 15.95 2.21
N LYS A 140 -5.04 16.69 3.32
CA LYS A 140 -4.07 17.77 3.54
C LYS A 140 -2.64 17.28 3.82
N THR A 141 -2.46 15.99 4.13
CA THR A 141 -1.15 15.41 4.46
C THR A 141 -0.47 14.75 3.27
N VAL A 142 -1.19 14.54 2.16
CA VAL A 142 -0.63 13.91 0.98
C VAL A 142 0.16 14.92 0.14
N TRP A 143 1.25 14.48 -0.43
CA TRP A 143 2.00 15.27 -1.40
C TRP A 143 1.21 15.48 -2.70
N LYS A 144 0.55 14.42 -3.18
CA LYS A 144 -0.18 14.45 -4.45
C LYS A 144 -1.33 13.45 -4.46
N GLU A 145 -2.43 13.80 -5.15
CA GLU A 145 -3.52 12.90 -5.53
C GLU A 145 -3.35 12.53 -7.00
N LEU A 146 -3.41 11.25 -7.32
CA LEU A 146 -3.39 10.70 -8.68
C LEU A 146 -4.57 9.74 -8.83
N HIS A 147 -5.15 9.67 -10.02
CA HIS A 147 -6.31 8.81 -10.28
C HIS A 147 -5.92 7.38 -10.72
N SER A 148 -4.66 7.17 -11.07
CA SER A 148 -4.16 5.89 -11.57
C SER A 148 -2.65 5.74 -11.34
N LEU A 149 -2.17 4.49 -11.25
CA LEU A 149 -0.73 4.20 -11.26
C LEU A 149 -0.06 4.60 -12.57
N LEU A 150 -0.81 4.80 -13.67
CA LEU A 150 -0.29 5.32 -14.93
C LEU A 150 0.30 6.75 -14.81
N GLU A 151 -0.16 7.53 -13.83
CA GLU A 151 0.28 8.90 -13.63
C GLU A 151 1.53 9.00 -12.74
N VAL A 152 1.88 7.92 -12.03
CA VAL A 152 3.01 7.90 -11.09
C VAL A 152 4.35 8.21 -11.75
N PRO A 153 4.69 7.65 -12.92
CA PRO A 153 5.95 7.99 -13.61
C PRO A 153 6.14 9.49 -13.83
N ALA A 154 5.10 10.17 -14.34
CA ALA A 154 5.15 11.61 -14.58
C ALA A 154 5.27 12.41 -13.27
N ALA A 155 4.55 12.00 -12.22
CA ALA A 155 4.63 12.65 -10.92
C ALA A 155 6.02 12.51 -10.27
N LEU A 156 6.68 11.36 -10.43
CA LEU A 156 8.04 11.15 -9.90
C LEU A 156 9.11 12.00 -10.62
N GLU A 157 8.91 12.36 -11.89
CA GLU A 157 9.82 13.27 -12.58
C GLU A 157 9.79 14.69 -12.01
N GLU A 158 8.71 15.10 -11.35
CA GLU A 158 8.59 16.42 -10.69
C GLU A 158 9.44 16.53 -9.40
N LEU A 159 9.87 15.40 -8.82
CA LEU A 159 10.70 15.34 -7.60
C LEU A 159 12.21 15.45 -7.89
N ARG A 160 12.58 15.64 -9.13
CA ARG A 160 13.99 15.78 -9.59
C ARG A 160 14.37 17.26 -9.85
#